data_e0b585d1ee5c652f7eb701d4af9ad59b
#
_entry.id   e0b585d1ee5c652f7eb701d4af9ad59b
#
_cell.length_a   1.000
_cell.length_b   1.000
_cell.length_c   1.000
_cell.angle_alpha   90.00
_cell.angle_beta   90.00
_cell.angle_gamma   90.00
#
_symmetry.space_group_name_H-M   'P 1'
#
loop_
_entity.id
_entity.type
_entity.pdbx_description
1 polymer ?
#
loop_
_entity_poly.entity_id
_entity_poly.type
_entity_poly.pdbx_seq_one_letter_code
_entity_poly.pdbx_strand_id
1 'polypeptide(L)'
;MLEIAIGIMLCGCALGAGIAMIAGIGPGIGEGQAGAKACEAIGRQPESKSAVTSTLIMGCALAETTGLYALVIALLLILLAPGRFVDILVNAVK
;
A
#
# COMPACT_ATOMS: atom_id res chain seq x y z
N MET A 1 2.47 26.80 -21.19
CA MET A 1 1.56 25.63 -21.31
C MET A 1 2.23 24.32 -20.87
N LEU A 2 3.46 24.06 -21.29
CA LEU A 2 4.17 22.84 -20.88
C LEU A 2 4.36 22.75 -19.36
N GLU A 3 4.71 23.85 -18.74
CA GLU A 3 4.91 23.90 -17.30
C GLU A 3 3.62 23.55 -16.53
N ILE A 4 2.49 24.05 -17.00
CA ILE A 4 1.20 23.77 -16.41
C ILE A 4 0.84 22.28 -16.60
N ALA A 5 1.08 21.76 -17.80
CA ALA A 5 0.82 20.34 -18.08
C ALA A 5 1.64 19.42 -17.18
N ILE A 6 2.93 19.74 -17.00
CA ILE A 6 3.79 18.99 -16.11
C ILE A 6 3.29 19.07 -14.66
N GLY A 7 2.88 20.27 -14.23
CA GLY A 7 2.33 20.45 -12.89
C GLY A 7 1.08 19.61 -12.63
N ILE A 8 0.16 19.61 -13.60
CA ILE A 8 -1.07 18.81 -13.51
C ILE A 8 -0.74 17.32 -13.44
N MET A 9 0.17 16.87 -14.28
CA MET A 9 0.58 15.47 -14.31
C MET A 9 1.24 15.04 -13.00
N LEU A 10 2.15 15.85 -12.46
CA LEU A 10 2.79 15.56 -11.18
C LEU A 10 1.77 15.52 -10.05
N CYS A 11 0.82 16.45 -10.06
CA CYS A 11 -0.27 16.46 -9.10
C CYS A 11 -1.10 15.17 -9.20
N GLY A 12 -1.42 14.75 -10.43
CA GLY A 12 -2.13 13.49 -10.67
C GLY A 12 -1.39 12.28 -10.14
N CYS A 13 -0.09 12.20 -10.39
CA CYS A 13 0.74 11.11 -9.87
C CYS A 13 0.76 11.10 -8.34
N ALA A 14 0.93 12.26 -7.72
CA ALA A 14 0.95 12.37 -6.26
C ALA A 14 -0.38 11.99 -5.64
N LEU A 15 -1.49 12.51 -6.19
CA LEU A 15 -2.82 12.17 -5.70
C LEU A 15 -3.16 10.70 -5.92
N GLY A 16 -2.81 10.17 -7.09
CA GLY A 16 -3.03 8.76 -7.40
C GLY A 16 -2.28 7.84 -6.44
N ALA A 17 -1.03 8.18 -6.14
CA ALA A 17 -0.23 7.42 -5.17
C ALA A 17 -0.86 7.45 -3.78
N GLY A 18 -1.31 8.64 -3.33
CA GLY A 18 -1.96 8.78 -2.04
C GLY A 18 -3.28 8.02 -1.96
N ILE A 19 -4.09 8.09 -3.02
CA ILE A 19 -5.36 7.37 -3.07
C ILE A 19 -5.14 5.86 -3.09
N ALA A 20 -4.11 5.38 -3.81
CA ALA A 20 -3.77 3.96 -3.83
C ALA A 20 -3.49 3.42 -2.42
N MET A 21 -2.87 4.22 -1.56
CA MET A 21 -2.55 3.80 -0.20
C MET A 21 -3.79 3.62 0.70
N ILE A 22 -4.96 4.09 0.27
CA ILE A 22 -6.21 3.84 0.99
C ILE A 22 -6.50 2.33 1.07
N ALA A 23 -6.01 1.55 0.10
CA ALA A 23 -6.17 0.10 0.11
C ALA A 23 -5.64 -0.56 1.37
N GLY A 24 -4.73 0.09 2.11
CA GLY A 24 -4.22 -0.41 3.38
C GLY A 24 -5.25 -0.43 4.52
N ILE A 25 -6.36 0.27 4.38
CA ILE A 25 -7.39 0.32 5.42
C ILE A 25 -7.99 -1.07 5.68
N GLY A 26 -8.33 -1.81 4.62
CA GLY A 26 -8.93 -3.14 4.76
C GLY A 26 -8.03 -4.10 5.52
N PRO A 27 -6.83 -4.40 5.01
CA PRO A 27 -5.88 -5.26 5.71
C PRO A 27 -5.53 -4.74 7.09
N GLY A 28 -5.36 -3.41 7.26
CA GLY A 28 -5.04 -2.83 8.56
C GLY A 28 -6.09 -3.13 9.62
N ILE A 29 -7.36 -2.96 9.27
CA ILE A 29 -8.46 -3.27 10.19
C ILE A 29 -8.52 -4.78 10.47
N GLY A 30 -8.47 -5.61 9.43
CA GLY A 30 -8.54 -7.05 9.57
C GLY A 30 -7.40 -7.62 10.39
N GLU A 31 -6.18 -7.20 10.10
CA GLU A 31 -4.99 -7.65 10.84
C GLU A 31 -5.01 -7.17 12.27
N GLY A 32 -5.48 -5.96 12.52
CA GLY A 32 -5.65 -5.42 13.86
C GLY A 32 -6.62 -6.25 14.68
N GLN A 33 -7.76 -6.63 14.10
CA GLN A 33 -8.73 -7.49 14.77
C GLN A 33 -8.16 -8.89 15.02
N ALA A 34 -7.46 -9.46 14.04
CA ALA A 34 -6.81 -10.75 14.19
C ALA A 34 -5.77 -10.71 15.32
N GLY A 35 -4.99 -9.62 15.39
CA GLY A 35 -4.01 -9.42 16.45
C GLY A 35 -4.65 -9.36 17.81
N ALA A 36 -5.75 -8.63 17.96
CA ALA A 36 -6.48 -8.54 19.21
C ALA A 36 -6.98 -9.91 19.67
N LYS A 37 -7.53 -10.69 18.73
CA LYS A 37 -8.00 -12.05 19.04
C LYS A 37 -6.87 -13.00 19.39
N ALA A 38 -5.72 -12.84 18.72
CA ALA A 38 -4.53 -13.63 19.05
C ALA A 38 -4.05 -13.35 20.48
N CYS A 39 -4.02 -12.09 20.87
CA CYS A 39 -3.66 -11.70 22.23
C CYS A 39 -4.63 -12.29 23.26
N GLU A 40 -5.91 -12.23 22.96
CA GLU A 40 -6.94 -12.82 23.82
C GLU A 40 -6.76 -14.33 23.97
N ALA A 41 -6.52 -15.03 22.86
CA ALA A 41 -6.32 -16.48 22.86
C ALA A 41 -5.09 -16.87 23.69
N ILE A 42 -3.99 -16.16 23.54
CA ILE A 42 -2.77 -16.42 24.30
C ILE A 42 -2.98 -16.12 25.79
N GLY A 43 -3.75 -15.08 26.10
CA GLY A 43 -4.09 -14.74 27.47
C GLY A 43 -4.90 -15.82 28.15
N ARG A 44 -5.80 -16.50 27.41
CA ARG A 44 -6.60 -17.60 27.95
C ARG A 44 -5.82 -18.91 28.04
N GLN A 45 -4.96 -19.18 27.07
CA GLN A 45 -4.16 -20.40 26.99
C GLN A 45 -2.73 -20.04 26.62
N PRO A 46 -1.88 -19.70 27.62
CA PRO A 46 -0.49 -19.29 27.33
C PRO A 46 0.31 -20.33 26.55
N GLU A 47 0.00 -21.61 26.69
CA GLU A 47 0.65 -22.68 25.95
C GLU A 47 0.36 -22.65 24.45
N SER A 48 -0.65 -21.89 24.02
CA SER A 48 -0.99 -21.76 22.61
C SER A 48 -0.16 -20.70 21.87
N LYS A 49 0.72 -20.00 22.56
CA LYS A 49 1.44 -18.85 22.01
C LYS A 49 2.12 -19.13 20.67
N SER A 50 2.84 -20.25 20.58
CA SER A 50 3.57 -20.60 19.36
C SER A 50 2.63 -20.85 18.18
N ALA A 51 1.57 -21.64 18.39
CA ALA A 51 0.61 -21.98 17.35
C ALA A 51 -0.17 -20.73 16.90
N VAL A 52 -0.62 -19.90 17.84
CA VAL A 52 -1.38 -18.69 17.54
C VAL A 52 -0.51 -17.69 16.80
N THR A 53 0.75 -17.49 17.22
CA THR A 53 1.66 -16.55 16.57
C THR A 53 1.94 -16.96 15.13
N SER A 54 2.20 -18.24 14.88
CA SER A 54 2.46 -18.74 13.52
C SER A 54 1.25 -18.56 12.63
N THR A 55 0.07 -18.90 13.11
CA THR A 55 -1.17 -18.75 12.34
C THR A 55 -1.48 -17.28 12.06
N LEU A 56 -1.25 -16.40 13.05
CA LEU A 56 -1.45 -14.97 12.89
C LEU A 56 -0.55 -14.39 11.82
N ILE A 57 0.75 -14.72 11.86
CA ILE A 57 1.72 -14.22 10.88
C ILE A 57 1.32 -14.67 9.48
N MET A 58 0.95 -15.92 9.30
CA MET A 58 0.53 -16.44 7.99
C MET A 58 -0.72 -15.73 7.48
N GLY A 59 -1.72 -15.59 8.34
CA GLY A 59 -2.97 -14.91 7.97
C GLY A 59 -2.76 -13.44 7.61
N CYS A 60 -1.99 -12.74 8.42
CA CYS A 60 -1.66 -11.34 8.17
C CYS A 60 -0.84 -11.15 6.90
N ALA A 61 0.12 -12.04 6.64
CA ALA A 61 0.91 -11.98 5.42
C ALA A 61 0.05 -12.13 4.17
N LEU A 62 -0.90 -13.06 4.19
CA LEU A 62 -1.82 -13.25 3.07
C LEU A 62 -2.79 -12.07 2.92
N ALA A 63 -3.28 -11.54 4.02
CA ALA A 63 -4.21 -10.40 3.99
C ALA A 63 -3.51 -9.13 3.48
N GLU A 64 -2.22 -8.96 3.77
CA GLU A 64 -1.47 -7.76 3.39
C GLU A 64 -1.14 -7.70 1.90
N THR A 65 -1.31 -8.80 1.14
CA THR A 65 -0.95 -8.80 -0.29
C THR A 65 -1.65 -7.72 -1.09
N THR A 66 -2.90 -7.40 -0.78
CA THR A 66 -3.64 -6.33 -1.47
C THR A 66 -3.04 -4.97 -1.18
N GLY A 67 -2.60 -4.74 0.06
CA GLY A 67 -1.89 -3.51 0.44
C GLY A 67 -0.56 -3.38 -0.26
N LEU A 68 0.15 -4.49 -0.46
CA LEU A 68 1.42 -4.50 -1.19
C LEU A 68 1.22 -4.14 -2.66
N TYR A 69 0.17 -4.62 -3.31
CA TYR A 69 -0.12 -4.25 -4.69
C TYR A 69 -0.33 -2.74 -4.81
N ALA A 70 -1.10 -2.16 -3.91
CA ALA A 70 -1.34 -0.72 -3.89
C ALA A 70 -0.04 0.05 -3.62
N LEU A 71 0.80 -0.43 -2.72
CA LEU A 71 2.09 0.18 -2.42
C LEU A 71 2.99 0.19 -3.66
N VAL A 72 3.04 -0.91 -4.41
CA VAL A 72 3.84 -0.99 -5.65
C VAL A 72 3.35 0.04 -6.66
N ILE A 73 2.03 0.16 -6.84
CA ILE A 73 1.47 1.16 -7.74
C ILE A 73 1.83 2.57 -7.27
N ALA A 74 1.72 2.85 -5.97
CA ALA A 74 2.07 4.15 -5.41
C ALA A 74 3.54 4.49 -5.63
N LEU A 75 4.43 3.52 -5.41
CA LEU A 75 5.87 3.71 -5.64
C LEU A 75 6.18 3.98 -7.11
N LEU A 76 5.53 3.26 -8.03
CA LEU A 76 5.71 3.51 -9.46
C LEU A 76 5.24 4.91 -9.86
N LEU A 77 4.15 5.38 -9.29
CA LEU A 77 3.62 6.72 -9.57
C LEU A 77 4.51 7.83 -9.02
N ILE A 78 5.24 7.57 -7.94
CA ILE A 78 6.12 8.57 -7.33
C ILE A 78 7.53 8.53 -7.92
N LEU A 79 8.08 7.33 -8.13
CA LEU A 79 9.49 7.18 -8.49
C LEU A 79 9.75 7.09 -9.98
N LEU A 80 8.88 6.43 -10.74
CA LEU A 80 9.13 6.14 -12.15
C LEU A 80 8.23 6.93 -13.11
N ALA A 81 6.94 6.99 -12.81
CA ALA A 81 5.98 7.60 -13.75
C ALA A 81 6.23 9.09 -14.00
N PRO A 82 6.56 9.92 -13.00
CA PRO A 82 6.75 11.35 -13.27
C PRO A 82 7.84 11.63 -14.30
N GLY A 83 9.01 11.01 -14.15
CA GLY A 83 10.10 11.20 -15.11
C GLY A 83 9.72 10.73 -16.50
N ARG A 84 9.08 9.57 -16.59
CA ARG A 84 8.67 9.01 -17.87
C ARG A 84 7.64 9.90 -18.59
N PHE A 85 6.64 10.36 -17.83
CA PHE A 85 5.58 11.21 -18.39
C PHE A 85 6.11 12.60 -18.78
N VAL A 86 7.03 13.15 -17.99
CA VAL A 86 7.67 14.42 -18.35
C VAL A 86 8.43 14.28 -19.67
N ASP A 87 9.17 13.19 -19.86
CA ASP A 87 9.88 12.94 -21.11
C ASP A 87 8.92 12.85 -22.30
N ILE A 88 7.81 12.16 -22.14
CA ILE A 88 6.79 12.02 -23.19
C ILE A 88 6.23 13.40 -23.56
N LEU A 89 5.88 14.22 -22.55
CA LEU A 89 5.34 15.56 -22.79
C LEU A 89 6.35 16.46 -23.48
N VAL A 90 7.59 16.46 -23.02
CA VAL A 90 8.65 17.30 -23.61
C VAL A 90 8.88 16.90 -25.07
N ASN A 91 8.91 15.61 -25.37
CA ASN A 91 9.09 15.13 -26.74
C ASN A 91 7.89 15.42 -27.63
N ALA A 92 6.68 15.43 -27.06
CA ALA A 92 5.46 15.70 -27.83
C ALA A 92 5.36 17.15 -28.29
N VAL A 93 5.97 18.09 -27.55
CA VAL A 93 5.93 19.53 -27.93
C VAL A 93 7.15 19.97 -28.73
N LYS A 94 8.12 19.08 -28.97
CA LYS A 94 9.21 19.34 -29.92
C LYS A 94 8.73 19.04 -31.31
#